data_a6ef57a02bb9d93de96002342e1a1598
#
_entry.id   a6ef57a02bb9d93de96002342e1a1598
#
_cell.length_a   1.000
_cell.length_b   1.000
_cell.length_c   1.000
_cell.angle_alpha   90.00
_cell.angle_beta   90.00
_cell.angle_gamma   90.00
#
_symmetry.space_group_name_H-M   'P 1'
#
loop_
_entity.id
_entity.type
_entity.pdbx_description
1 polymer ?
#
loop_
_entity_poly.entity_id
_entity_poly.type
_entity_poly.pdbx_seq_one_letter_code
_entity_poly.pdbx_strand_id
1 'polypeptide(L)'
;GLIISEATGVSPQGLGWPAAPGVWTEEQREGWKLTTSAVHDAGGQIILQLWHMGRIVHPDYLDGEPPVSASATTAPGHAYTPTGKKDYEQARPLRTDEVPGLLDDYARATRHAMEAGFDGVQIHSANGYLIDQFLRDGTNLRDDEYGGSPDNRTRLLAEITAAVVREAGADRTSVRLSPNGESQGTDDSNPESVFPLAAEKLSDLGIGFLELREPGPEGTFGRTDVPKLSPLIRKAFNGPLVLNSDYDAEQGQADLDSGIADAISYGRPFLANPDLPRRFREGIPLNENNMKTWYLPGPEGYTDYPFAEETVAAE
;
A
#
# COMPACT_ATOMS: atom_id res chain seq x y z
N GLY A 1 -11.84 14.84 1.37
CA GLY A 1 -11.31 13.58 1.85
C GLY A 1 -9.79 13.56 1.76
N LEU A 2 -9.20 12.42 1.96
CA LEU A 2 -7.76 12.19 1.89
C LEU A 2 -7.45 11.38 0.62
N ILE A 3 -6.44 11.80 -0.15
CA ILE A 3 -5.89 11.05 -1.27
C ILE A 3 -4.66 10.27 -0.77
N ILE A 4 -4.60 8.98 -1.08
CA ILE A 4 -3.37 8.17 -0.96
C ILE A 4 -2.79 8.06 -2.35
N SER A 5 -1.52 8.46 -2.53
CA SER A 5 -0.87 8.41 -3.85
C SER A 5 -0.74 6.97 -4.37
N GLU A 6 -0.38 6.84 -5.63
CA GLU A 6 0.16 5.58 -6.12
C GLU A 6 1.40 5.15 -5.32
N ALA A 7 1.68 3.84 -5.31
CA ALA A 7 2.85 3.29 -4.62
C ALA A 7 4.15 3.83 -5.23
N THR A 8 5.02 4.38 -4.39
CA THR A 8 6.19 5.16 -4.77
C THR A 8 7.45 4.55 -4.17
N GLY A 9 8.43 4.22 -5.02
CA GLY A 9 9.67 3.57 -4.60
C GLY A 9 10.48 4.40 -3.62
N VAL A 10 10.97 3.78 -2.54
CA VAL A 10 11.86 4.41 -1.54
C VAL A 10 13.34 4.34 -1.94
N SER A 11 13.68 3.44 -2.86
CA SER A 11 15.03 3.26 -3.40
C SER A 11 14.99 2.56 -4.76
N PRO A 12 16.07 2.63 -5.57
CA PRO A 12 16.17 1.88 -6.83
C PRO A 12 16.02 0.37 -6.64
N GLN A 13 16.55 -0.17 -5.54
CA GLN A 13 16.47 -1.61 -5.23
C GLN A 13 15.01 -2.09 -5.05
N GLY A 14 14.14 -1.20 -4.58
CA GLY A 14 12.74 -1.52 -4.28
C GLY A 14 11.77 -1.28 -5.42
N LEU A 15 12.22 -0.82 -6.59
CA LEU A 15 11.34 -0.42 -7.68
C LEU A 15 11.57 -1.28 -8.93
N GLY A 16 10.55 -2.01 -9.36
CA GLY A 16 10.60 -2.91 -10.50
C GLY A 16 9.32 -2.89 -11.33
N TRP A 17 8.67 -1.73 -11.45
CA TRP A 17 7.48 -1.56 -12.26
C TRP A 17 7.68 -0.43 -13.28
N PRO A 18 7.29 -0.63 -14.57
CA PRO A 18 7.47 0.40 -15.60
C PRO A 18 6.74 1.70 -15.23
N ALA A 19 7.44 2.81 -15.37
CA ALA A 19 6.94 4.16 -15.12
C ALA A 19 6.42 4.43 -13.69
N ALA A 20 6.65 3.53 -12.73
CA ALA A 20 6.31 3.80 -11.34
C ALA A 20 7.21 4.92 -10.77
N PRO A 21 6.66 5.82 -9.94
CA PRO A 21 7.41 6.93 -9.37
C PRO A 21 8.35 6.48 -8.25
N GLY A 22 9.30 7.35 -7.94
CA GLY A 22 10.19 7.24 -6.79
C GLY A 22 10.23 8.52 -5.98
N VAL A 23 10.87 8.45 -4.80
CA VAL A 23 11.03 9.61 -3.90
C VAL A 23 12.39 9.61 -3.17
N TRP A 24 13.40 8.94 -3.76
CA TRP A 24 14.74 8.81 -3.16
C TRP A 24 15.75 9.88 -3.62
N THR A 25 15.44 10.68 -4.66
CA THR A 25 16.29 11.76 -5.16
C THR A 25 15.65 13.14 -4.95
N GLU A 26 16.48 14.17 -4.94
CA GLU A 26 16.02 15.57 -4.87
C GLU A 26 15.15 15.95 -6.07
N GLU A 27 15.50 15.47 -7.27
CA GLU A 27 14.75 15.72 -8.49
C GLU A 27 13.33 15.14 -8.40
N GLN A 28 13.19 13.92 -7.90
CA GLN A 28 11.89 13.28 -7.65
C GLN A 28 11.07 14.09 -6.62
N ARG A 29 11.71 14.53 -5.54
CA ARG A 29 11.08 15.40 -4.53
C ARG A 29 10.53 16.68 -5.16
N GLU A 30 11.33 17.37 -5.98
CA GLU A 30 10.89 18.59 -6.67
C GLU A 30 9.72 18.31 -7.64
N GLY A 31 9.75 17.17 -8.35
CA GLY A 31 8.64 16.76 -9.21
C GLY A 31 7.33 16.56 -8.45
N TRP A 32 7.38 15.97 -7.26
CA TRP A 32 6.20 15.74 -6.44
C TRP A 32 5.53 17.02 -5.92
N LYS A 33 6.27 18.15 -5.78
CA LYS A 33 5.71 19.44 -5.38
C LYS A 33 4.61 19.93 -6.35
N LEU A 34 4.68 19.56 -7.62
CA LEU A 34 3.64 19.91 -8.59
C LEU A 34 2.30 19.23 -8.24
N THR A 35 2.35 17.98 -7.81
CA THR A 35 1.17 17.20 -7.44
C THR A 35 0.58 17.68 -6.10
N THR A 36 1.41 17.86 -5.08
CA THR A 36 0.96 18.30 -3.76
C THR A 36 0.35 19.72 -3.81
N SER A 37 1.01 20.63 -4.54
CA SER A 37 0.47 21.99 -4.74
C SER A 37 -0.89 21.96 -5.44
N ALA A 38 -1.05 21.18 -6.51
CA ALA A 38 -2.31 21.08 -7.23
C ALA A 38 -3.45 20.53 -6.35
N VAL A 39 -3.15 19.54 -5.48
CA VAL A 39 -4.14 19.00 -4.54
C VAL A 39 -4.51 20.02 -3.47
N HIS A 40 -3.54 20.73 -2.92
CA HIS A 40 -3.77 21.77 -1.91
C HIS A 40 -4.53 22.98 -2.48
N ASP A 41 -4.21 23.41 -3.70
CA ASP A 41 -4.92 24.48 -4.39
C ASP A 41 -6.40 24.14 -4.61
N ALA A 42 -6.70 22.84 -4.76
CA ALA A 42 -8.08 22.32 -4.83
C ALA A 42 -8.72 22.09 -3.43
N GLY A 43 -8.03 22.41 -2.33
CA GLY A 43 -8.51 22.22 -0.95
C GLY A 43 -8.47 20.77 -0.47
N GLY A 44 -7.72 19.88 -1.15
CA GLY A 44 -7.55 18.49 -0.78
C GLY A 44 -6.34 18.25 0.11
N GLN A 45 -6.24 17.01 0.60
CA GLN A 45 -5.07 16.49 1.32
C GLN A 45 -4.56 15.24 0.61
N ILE A 46 -3.24 15.05 0.64
CA ILE A 46 -2.59 13.90 -0.02
C ILE A 46 -1.43 13.36 0.80
N ILE A 47 -1.37 12.04 0.95
CA ILE A 47 -0.24 11.32 1.56
C ILE A 47 0.47 10.46 0.54
N LEU A 48 1.79 10.27 0.71
CA LEU A 48 2.60 9.44 -0.18
C LEU A 48 2.65 8.00 0.30
N GLN A 49 2.36 7.03 -0.58
CA GLN A 49 2.53 5.62 -0.26
C GLN A 49 3.98 5.15 -0.54
N LEU A 50 4.75 4.91 0.52
CA LEU A 50 6.14 4.44 0.49
C LEU A 50 6.20 2.95 0.17
N TRP A 51 6.98 2.56 -0.84
CA TRP A 51 6.95 1.23 -1.41
C TRP A 51 8.33 0.62 -1.66
N HIS A 52 8.48 -0.66 -1.34
CA HIS A 52 9.59 -1.51 -1.74
C HIS A 52 9.02 -2.87 -2.17
N MET A 53 9.24 -3.23 -3.43
CA MET A 53 8.59 -4.40 -4.02
C MET A 53 9.19 -5.74 -3.57
N GLY A 54 10.41 -5.72 -2.98
CA GLY A 54 11.06 -6.96 -2.54
C GLY A 54 11.36 -7.90 -3.71
N ARG A 55 10.98 -9.18 -3.59
CA ARG A 55 11.18 -10.19 -4.64
C ARG A 55 10.35 -9.98 -5.91
N ILE A 56 9.46 -8.98 -5.91
CA ILE A 56 8.65 -8.63 -7.09
C ILE A 56 9.38 -7.66 -8.02
N VAL A 57 10.69 -7.53 -7.89
CA VAL A 57 11.58 -6.82 -8.81
C VAL A 57 12.31 -7.83 -9.70
N HIS A 58 12.45 -7.52 -10.98
CA HIS A 58 13.27 -8.34 -11.89
C HIS A 58 14.69 -7.78 -12.00
N PRO A 59 15.73 -8.61 -12.15
CA PRO A 59 17.12 -8.18 -12.34
C PRO A 59 17.35 -7.13 -13.43
N ASP A 60 16.52 -7.07 -14.46
CA ASP A 60 16.58 -6.03 -15.50
C ASP A 60 16.46 -4.59 -14.95
N TYR A 61 15.92 -4.42 -13.77
CA TYR A 61 15.85 -3.13 -13.05
C TYR A 61 17.01 -2.91 -12.09
N LEU A 62 17.81 -3.94 -11.85
CA LEU A 62 18.87 -4.00 -10.83
C LEU A 62 20.26 -4.23 -11.43
N ASP A 63 20.47 -3.83 -12.68
CA ASP A 63 21.74 -4.04 -13.40
C ASP A 63 22.21 -5.51 -13.41
N GLY A 64 21.25 -6.44 -13.37
CA GLY A 64 21.48 -7.89 -13.35
C GLY A 64 21.62 -8.50 -11.95
N GLU A 65 21.59 -7.69 -10.89
CA GLU A 65 21.65 -8.18 -9.52
C GLU A 65 20.31 -8.80 -9.08
N PRO A 66 20.30 -9.85 -8.23
CA PRO A 66 19.07 -10.45 -7.75
C PRO A 66 18.28 -9.48 -6.85
N PRO A 67 16.94 -9.51 -6.91
CA PRO A 67 16.11 -8.76 -5.98
C PRO A 67 16.29 -9.26 -4.54
N VAL A 68 15.85 -8.47 -3.57
CA VAL A 68 15.91 -8.84 -2.14
C VAL A 68 14.55 -9.28 -1.61
N SER A 69 14.56 -10.16 -0.62
CA SER A 69 13.37 -10.62 0.11
C SER A 69 13.76 -11.01 1.53
N ALA A 70 12.77 -11.46 2.34
CA ALA A 70 13.05 -12.08 3.62
C ALA A 70 13.95 -13.33 3.48
N SER A 71 13.72 -14.15 2.46
CA SER A 71 14.47 -15.37 2.18
C SER A 71 14.62 -15.62 0.67
N ALA A 72 15.44 -16.59 0.29
CA ALA A 72 15.68 -16.98 -1.10
C ALA A 72 14.46 -17.69 -1.70
N THR A 73 13.44 -16.92 -2.05
CA THR A 73 12.19 -17.39 -2.63
C THR A 73 11.94 -16.72 -3.98
N THR A 74 11.13 -17.37 -4.84
CA THR A 74 10.74 -16.84 -6.15
C THR A 74 9.23 -16.54 -6.15
N ALA A 75 8.84 -15.38 -6.63
CA ALA A 75 7.42 -15.06 -6.80
C ALA A 75 6.82 -15.82 -7.99
N PRO A 76 5.55 -16.21 -7.94
CA PRO A 76 4.85 -16.74 -9.12
C PRO A 76 4.53 -15.62 -10.13
N GLY A 77 4.30 -16.01 -11.39
CA GLY A 77 3.89 -15.06 -12.43
C GLY A 77 5.06 -14.39 -13.12
N HIS A 78 4.88 -13.14 -13.55
CA HIS A 78 5.82 -12.48 -14.45
C HIS A 78 6.02 -11.01 -14.08
N ALA A 79 7.25 -10.52 -14.22
CA ALA A 79 7.59 -9.11 -14.21
C ALA A 79 7.33 -8.47 -15.59
N TYR A 80 6.91 -7.22 -15.58
CA TYR A 80 6.94 -6.36 -16.78
C TYR A 80 8.26 -5.59 -16.76
N THR A 81 9.16 -5.92 -17.69
CA THR A 81 10.49 -5.32 -17.76
C THR A 81 10.61 -4.37 -18.95
N PRO A 82 11.66 -3.52 -19.02
CA PRO A 82 11.91 -2.69 -20.21
C PRO A 82 12.09 -3.49 -21.51
N THR A 83 12.47 -4.77 -21.40
CA THR A 83 12.69 -5.66 -22.54
C THR A 83 11.55 -6.65 -22.77
N GLY A 84 10.42 -6.49 -22.07
CA GLY A 84 9.24 -7.32 -22.20
C GLY A 84 8.88 -8.09 -20.93
N LYS A 85 7.93 -9.00 -21.06
CA LYS A 85 7.43 -9.82 -19.96
C LYS A 85 8.39 -10.98 -19.69
N LYS A 86 8.83 -11.14 -18.44
CA LYS A 86 9.78 -12.19 -18.01
C LYS A 86 9.31 -12.85 -16.72
N ASP A 87 9.69 -14.11 -16.52
CA ASP A 87 9.46 -14.80 -15.25
C ASP A 87 10.26 -14.14 -14.13
N TYR A 88 9.72 -14.13 -12.90
CA TYR A 88 10.49 -13.67 -11.75
C TYR A 88 11.67 -14.60 -11.47
N GLU A 89 12.77 -14.03 -11.02
CA GLU A 89 13.96 -14.76 -10.60
C GLU A 89 13.99 -14.92 -9.08
N GLN A 90 14.85 -15.85 -8.61
CA GLN A 90 15.01 -16.08 -7.18
C GLN A 90 15.62 -14.85 -6.50
N ALA A 91 14.95 -14.35 -5.48
CA ALA A 91 15.50 -13.30 -4.63
C ALA A 91 16.65 -13.83 -3.77
N ARG A 92 17.55 -12.92 -3.39
CA ARG A 92 18.47 -13.18 -2.28
C ARG A 92 17.86 -12.72 -0.94
N PRO A 93 18.22 -13.37 0.19
CA PRO A 93 17.85 -12.84 1.48
C PRO A 93 18.46 -11.45 1.71
N LEU A 94 17.66 -10.52 2.25
CA LEU A 94 18.20 -9.30 2.83
C LEU A 94 19.05 -9.69 4.06
N ARG A 95 20.34 -9.32 4.08
CA ARG A 95 21.19 -9.61 5.22
C ARG A 95 20.83 -8.72 6.41
N THR A 96 21.05 -9.19 7.62
CA THR A 96 20.77 -8.44 8.85
C THR A 96 21.58 -7.12 8.90
N ASP A 97 22.81 -7.12 8.37
CA ASP A 97 23.66 -5.93 8.30
C ASP A 97 23.22 -4.91 7.21
N GLU A 98 22.30 -5.28 6.31
CA GLU A 98 21.67 -4.38 5.33
C GLU A 98 20.41 -3.69 5.88
N VAL A 99 19.80 -4.20 6.95
CA VAL A 99 18.55 -3.64 7.51
C VAL A 99 18.71 -2.15 7.88
N PRO A 100 19.79 -1.70 8.54
CA PRO A 100 19.97 -0.27 8.82
C PRO A 100 19.92 0.61 7.55
N GLY A 101 20.51 0.16 6.43
CA GLY A 101 20.44 0.87 5.14
C GLY A 101 19.01 0.95 4.60
N LEU A 102 18.23 -0.12 4.74
CA LEU A 102 16.82 -0.11 4.36
C LEU A 102 16.00 0.86 5.22
N LEU A 103 16.24 0.93 6.53
CA LEU A 103 15.59 1.90 7.42
C LEU A 103 15.95 3.34 7.03
N ASP A 104 17.21 3.60 6.66
CA ASP A 104 17.67 4.90 6.16
C ASP A 104 17.00 5.27 4.83
N ASP A 105 16.75 4.31 3.93
CA ASP A 105 16.02 4.54 2.69
C ASP A 105 14.58 5.01 2.97
N TYR A 106 13.85 4.35 3.88
CA TYR A 106 12.51 4.77 4.28
C TYR A 106 12.52 6.14 4.98
N ALA A 107 13.47 6.40 5.87
CA ALA A 107 13.63 7.67 6.55
C ALA A 107 13.89 8.81 5.55
N ARG A 108 14.82 8.61 4.60
CA ARG A 108 15.13 9.58 3.53
C ARG A 108 13.91 9.84 2.65
N ALA A 109 13.24 8.78 2.18
CA ALA A 109 12.04 8.88 1.37
C ALA A 109 10.93 9.65 2.10
N THR A 110 10.78 9.44 3.41
CA THR A 110 9.83 10.17 4.25
C THR A 110 10.17 11.66 4.32
N ARG A 111 11.44 12.03 4.58
CA ARG A 111 11.85 13.44 4.57
C ARG A 111 11.55 14.11 3.23
N HIS A 112 11.88 13.45 2.12
CA HIS A 112 11.59 13.97 0.78
C HIS A 112 10.08 14.13 0.55
N ALA A 113 9.24 13.21 1.02
CA ALA A 113 7.79 13.33 0.94
C ALA A 113 7.29 14.55 1.73
N MET A 114 7.73 14.73 2.97
CA MET A 114 7.34 15.88 3.79
C MET A 114 7.83 17.21 3.19
N GLU A 115 9.06 17.26 2.68
CA GLU A 115 9.62 18.44 1.99
C GLU A 115 8.94 18.72 0.64
N ALA A 116 8.39 17.70 -0.02
CA ALA A 116 7.57 17.84 -1.22
C ALA A 116 6.15 18.36 -0.92
N GLY A 117 5.77 18.50 0.36
CA GLY A 117 4.48 19.06 0.76
C GLY A 117 3.37 18.02 0.95
N PHE A 118 3.69 16.73 1.05
CA PHE A 118 2.68 15.74 1.43
C PHE A 118 2.22 15.96 2.89
N ASP A 119 0.94 15.72 3.15
CA ASP A 119 0.33 15.86 4.48
C ASP A 119 0.74 14.71 5.43
N GLY A 120 1.27 13.64 4.88
CA GLY A 120 1.76 12.47 5.61
C GLY A 120 2.24 11.38 4.65
N VAL A 121 2.49 10.20 5.21
CA VAL A 121 2.94 9.04 4.45
C VAL A 121 2.20 7.77 4.86
N GLN A 122 2.14 6.81 3.93
CA GLN A 122 1.65 5.46 4.20
C GLN A 122 2.73 4.43 3.86
N ILE A 123 3.04 3.54 4.77
CA ILE A 123 3.97 2.43 4.54
C ILE A 123 3.20 1.28 3.88
N HIS A 124 3.60 0.90 2.67
CA HIS A 124 3.03 -0.25 1.96
C HIS A 124 3.61 -1.56 2.50
N SER A 125 2.86 -2.21 3.37
CA SER A 125 3.23 -3.46 4.04
C SER A 125 2.27 -4.61 3.68
N ALA A 126 1.78 -4.61 2.44
CA ALA A 126 0.69 -5.44 1.98
C ALA A 126 1.00 -6.09 0.62
N ASN A 127 0.09 -6.91 0.14
CA ASN A 127 0.03 -7.42 -1.24
C ASN A 127 1.26 -8.21 -1.70
N GLY A 128 2.00 -8.84 -0.80
CA GLY A 128 3.16 -9.68 -1.12
C GLY A 128 4.43 -8.89 -1.43
N TYR A 129 4.53 -7.60 -1.07
CA TYR A 129 5.75 -6.81 -1.20
C TYR A 129 6.69 -6.97 0.01
N LEU A 130 7.82 -6.27 0.03
CA LEU A 130 8.94 -6.58 0.92
C LEU A 130 8.53 -6.80 2.39
N ILE A 131 7.80 -5.86 2.99
CA ILE A 131 7.44 -5.98 4.41
C ILE A 131 6.45 -7.13 4.64
N ASP A 132 5.50 -7.34 3.73
CA ASP A 132 4.59 -8.49 3.78
C ASP A 132 5.34 -9.83 3.61
N GLN A 133 6.42 -9.85 2.80
CA GLN A 133 7.31 -11.01 2.67
C GLN A 133 8.04 -11.35 3.98
N PHE A 134 8.30 -10.36 4.85
CA PHE A 134 8.85 -10.58 6.19
C PHE A 134 7.80 -11.02 7.20
N LEU A 135 6.58 -10.51 7.10
CA LEU A 135 5.48 -10.85 8.02
C LEU A 135 5.07 -12.32 7.92
N ARG A 136 5.10 -12.90 6.72
CA ARG A 136 4.48 -14.19 6.43
C ARG A 136 5.49 -15.35 6.35
N ASP A 137 5.18 -16.46 7.01
CA ASP A 137 6.08 -17.63 7.10
C ASP A 137 6.26 -18.36 5.77
N GLY A 138 5.35 -18.25 4.81
CA GLY A 138 5.50 -18.81 3.47
C GLY A 138 6.65 -18.18 2.67
N THR A 139 7.10 -16.98 3.03
CA THR A 139 8.20 -16.26 2.39
C THR A 139 9.36 -15.93 3.33
N ASN A 140 9.12 -15.93 4.63
CA ASN A 140 10.13 -15.68 5.64
C ASN A 140 10.57 -16.98 6.31
N LEU A 141 11.64 -17.57 5.76
CA LEU A 141 12.25 -18.82 6.24
C LEU A 141 13.51 -18.55 7.08
N ARG A 142 13.64 -17.35 7.65
CA ARG A 142 14.79 -16.91 8.45
C ARG A 142 14.77 -17.57 9.82
N ASP A 143 15.97 -17.74 10.40
CA ASP A 143 16.21 -18.24 11.75
C ASP A 143 16.90 -17.20 12.69
N ASP A 144 17.00 -15.94 12.21
CA ASP A 144 17.53 -14.81 12.98
C ASP A 144 16.41 -13.97 13.64
N GLU A 145 16.76 -12.80 14.17
CA GLU A 145 15.83 -11.89 14.84
C GLU A 145 14.71 -11.31 13.96
N TYR A 146 14.73 -11.54 12.64
CA TYR A 146 13.71 -11.12 11.69
C TYR A 146 12.83 -12.28 11.19
N GLY A 147 13.01 -13.52 11.73
CA GLY A 147 12.30 -14.70 11.28
C GLY A 147 11.87 -15.65 12.39
N GLY A 148 11.15 -16.71 12.01
CA GLY A 148 10.62 -17.71 12.94
C GLY A 148 9.37 -17.25 13.67
N SER A 149 9.48 -16.72 14.88
CA SER A 149 8.32 -16.33 15.69
C SER A 149 7.54 -15.15 15.09
N PRO A 150 6.24 -15.02 15.38
CA PRO A 150 5.46 -13.82 14.99
C PRO A 150 6.10 -12.51 15.47
N ASP A 151 6.69 -12.49 16.65
CA ASP A 151 7.38 -11.32 17.19
C ASP A 151 8.56 -10.89 16.32
N ASN A 152 9.39 -11.83 15.89
CA ASN A 152 10.50 -11.57 14.99
C ASN A 152 10.04 -11.16 13.59
N ARG A 153 9.03 -11.84 13.04
CA ARG A 153 8.50 -11.53 11.70
C ARG A 153 7.87 -10.13 11.61
N THR A 154 7.33 -9.61 12.71
CA THR A 154 6.78 -8.25 12.79
C THR A 154 7.85 -7.17 13.09
N ARG A 155 9.09 -7.55 13.39
CA ARG A 155 10.17 -6.63 13.77
C ARG A 155 10.50 -5.62 12.68
N LEU A 156 10.70 -6.07 11.43
CA LEU A 156 11.02 -5.16 10.33
C LEU A 156 9.94 -4.09 10.11
N LEU A 157 8.66 -4.49 10.18
CA LEU A 157 7.53 -3.55 10.09
C LEU A 157 7.61 -2.49 11.19
N ALA A 158 7.83 -2.90 12.44
CA ALA A 158 7.91 -1.99 13.58
C ALA A 158 9.11 -1.03 13.46
N GLU A 159 10.28 -1.51 13.06
CA GLU A 159 11.50 -0.71 12.91
C GLU A 159 11.38 0.31 11.76
N ILE A 160 10.85 -0.09 10.59
CA ILE A 160 10.56 0.83 9.49
C ILE A 160 9.54 1.87 9.94
N THR A 161 8.45 1.45 10.59
CA THR A 161 7.43 2.39 11.06
C THR A 161 8.00 3.38 12.06
N ALA A 162 8.84 2.93 13.01
CA ALA A 162 9.51 3.80 13.95
C ALA A 162 10.48 4.78 13.26
N ALA A 163 11.16 4.37 12.18
CA ALA A 163 12.02 5.25 11.38
C ALA A 163 11.19 6.33 10.66
N VAL A 164 10.06 5.96 10.07
CA VAL A 164 9.13 6.87 9.38
C VAL A 164 8.48 7.84 10.37
N VAL A 165 8.03 7.36 11.53
CA VAL A 165 7.45 8.20 12.61
C VAL A 165 8.43 9.26 13.10
N ARG A 166 9.71 8.95 13.19
CA ARG A 166 10.74 9.96 13.58
C ARG A 166 10.84 11.12 12.59
N GLU A 167 10.56 10.88 11.30
CA GLU A 167 10.68 11.89 10.25
C GLU A 167 9.35 12.65 9.99
N ALA A 168 8.23 11.95 9.98
CA ALA A 168 6.93 12.54 9.64
C ALA A 168 6.08 12.93 10.86
N GLY A 169 6.31 12.30 12.01
CA GLY A 169 5.40 12.30 13.15
C GLY A 169 4.41 11.12 13.10
N ALA A 170 3.96 10.66 14.27
CA ALA A 170 3.08 9.50 14.38
C ALA A 170 1.70 9.76 13.74
N ASP A 171 1.14 10.94 13.96
CA ASP A 171 -0.14 11.41 13.42
C ASP A 171 -0.17 11.55 11.90
N ARG A 172 0.99 11.64 11.25
CA ARG A 172 1.18 11.72 9.79
C ARG A 172 1.70 10.42 9.18
N THR A 173 1.82 9.37 9.96
CA THR A 173 2.26 8.05 9.51
C THR A 173 1.09 7.09 9.51
N SER A 174 0.91 6.35 8.43
CA SER A 174 -0.05 5.26 8.33
C SER A 174 0.59 4.01 7.75
N VAL A 175 -0.07 2.88 7.93
CA VAL A 175 0.39 1.58 7.41
C VAL A 175 -0.75 0.89 6.68
N ARG A 176 -0.43 0.20 5.58
CA ARG A 176 -1.35 -0.67 4.85
C ARG A 176 -0.94 -2.13 5.01
N LEU A 177 -1.87 -3.00 5.44
CA LEU A 177 -1.72 -4.44 5.54
C LEU A 177 -2.74 -5.17 4.65
N SER A 178 -2.45 -6.42 4.28
CA SER A 178 -3.38 -7.32 3.58
C SER A 178 -3.42 -8.67 4.32
N PRO A 179 -4.16 -8.77 5.43
CA PRO A 179 -3.96 -9.86 6.40
C PRO A 179 -4.57 -11.19 5.97
N ASN A 180 -5.55 -11.23 5.05
CA ASN A 180 -6.23 -12.46 4.68
C ASN A 180 -5.84 -12.96 3.28
N GLY A 181 -5.55 -14.26 3.20
CA GLY A 181 -5.23 -14.96 1.95
C GLY A 181 -3.87 -14.66 1.35
N GLU A 182 -3.56 -15.41 0.32
CA GLU A 182 -2.33 -15.32 -0.44
C GLU A 182 -2.30 -14.06 -1.32
N SER A 183 -1.14 -13.45 -1.47
CA SER A 183 -0.88 -12.41 -2.46
C SER A 183 0.51 -12.59 -3.07
N GLN A 184 0.59 -12.74 -4.40
CA GLN A 184 1.85 -12.91 -5.15
C GLN A 184 2.73 -14.06 -4.61
N GLY A 185 2.11 -15.19 -4.22
CA GLY A 185 2.80 -16.33 -3.62
C GLY A 185 3.30 -16.07 -2.20
N THR A 186 2.81 -15.01 -1.54
CA THR A 186 3.12 -14.68 -0.16
C THR A 186 1.92 -15.03 0.71
N ASP A 187 2.06 -16.04 1.57
CA ASP A 187 1.01 -16.56 2.43
C ASP A 187 1.54 -16.85 3.83
N ASP A 188 0.65 -17.02 4.80
CA ASP A 188 0.97 -17.32 6.19
C ASP A 188 0.13 -18.50 6.72
N SER A 189 0.76 -19.44 7.40
CA SER A 189 0.08 -20.61 7.97
C SER A 189 -0.80 -20.26 9.17
N ASN A 190 -0.56 -19.13 9.84
CA ASN A 190 -1.34 -18.67 11.00
C ASN A 190 -1.39 -17.14 11.07
N PRO A 191 -2.13 -16.48 10.14
CA PRO A 191 -2.20 -15.02 10.07
C PRO A 191 -2.83 -14.39 11.33
N GLU A 192 -3.66 -15.13 12.07
CA GLU A 192 -4.25 -14.66 13.33
C GLU A 192 -3.20 -14.43 14.43
N SER A 193 -2.03 -15.07 14.35
CA SER A 193 -0.94 -14.83 15.30
C SER A 193 -0.05 -13.65 14.94
N VAL A 194 -0.01 -13.25 13.69
CA VAL A 194 0.93 -12.23 13.16
C VAL A 194 0.28 -10.87 13.04
N PHE A 195 -0.87 -10.78 12.36
CA PHE A 195 -1.46 -9.49 12.02
C PHE A 195 -2.07 -8.73 13.22
N PRO A 196 -2.72 -9.38 14.21
CA PRO A 196 -3.09 -8.68 15.45
C PRO A 196 -1.87 -8.17 16.22
N LEU A 197 -0.78 -8.96 16.31
CA LEU A 197 0.46 -8.52 16.94
C LEU A 197 1.13 -7.35 16.18
N ALA A 198 1.11 -7.39 14.84
CA ALA A 198 1.56 -6.27 14.04
C ALA A 198 0.73 -5.00 14.34
N ALA A 199 -0.59 -5.13 14.41
CA ALA A 199 -1.51 -4.04 14.73
C ALA A 199 -1.28 -3.48 16.15
N GLU A 200 -1.00 -4.31 17.13
CA GLU A 200 -0.62 -3.90 18.50
C GLU A 200 0.66 -3.06 18.50
N LYS A 201 1.73 -3.54 17.83
CA LYS A 201 2.99 -2.78 17.69
C LYS A 201 2.80 -1.43 16.99
N LEU A 202 1.95 -1.38 15.95
CA LEU A 202 1.61 -0.14 15.26
C LEU A 202 0.77 0.81 16.16
N SER A 203 -0.12 0.26 16.98
CA SER A 203 -0.88 1.00 17.97
C SER A 203 0.04 1.64 19.03
N ASP A 204 1.05 0.91 19.50
CA ASP A 204 2.04 1.41 20.45
C ASP A 204 2.90 2.53 19.87
N LEU A 205 3.16 2.52 18.56
CA LEU A 205 3.84 3.60 17.84
C LEU A 205 2.93 4.81 17.59
N GLY A 206 1.64 4.70 17.86
CA GLY A 206 0.67 5.80 17.79
C GLY A 206 0.40 6.32 16.39
N ILE A 207 0.51 5.47 15.36
CA ILE A 207 0.30 5.89 13.96
C ILE A 207 -1.10 6.47 13.72
N GLY A 208 -1.22 7.38 12.75
CA GLY A 208 -2.44 8.12 12.45
C GLY A 208 -3.62 7.24 12.02
N PHE A 209 -3.36 6.19 11.23
CA PHE A 209 -4.37 5.16 10.91
C PHE A 209 -3.73 3.87 10.37
N LEU A 210 -4.48 2.78 10.45
CA LEU A 210 -4.16 1.50 9.83
C LEU A 210 -5.16 1.20 8.71
N GLU A 211 -4.67 0.86 7.51
CA GLU A 211 -5.51 0.44 6.39
C GLU A 211 -5.40 -1.07 6.17
N LEU A 212 -6.54 -1.75 6.03
CA LEU A 212 -6.60 -3.18 5.74
C LEU A 212 -7.21 -3.42 4.35
N ARG A 213 -6.50 -4.15 3.50
CA ARG A 213 -7.02 -4.71 2.28
C ARG A 213 -7.41 -6.16 2.50
N GLU A 214 -8.69 -6.47 2.51
CA GLU A 214 -9.21 -7.81 2.78
C GLU A 214 -10.21 -8.26 1.71
N PRO A 215 -9.72 -8.90 0.60
CA PRO A 215 -10.59 -9.41 -0.45
C PRO A 215 -11.46 -10.55 0.07
N GLY A 216 -12.67 -10.66 -0.49
CA GLY A 216 -13.54 -11.80 -0.30
C GLY A 216 -13.44 -12.85 -1.42
N PRO A 217 -14.29 -13.88 -1.42
CA PRO A 217 -14.31 -14.93 -2.44
C PRO A 217 -14.54 -14.41 -3.87
N GLU A 218 -15.27 -13.30 -3.98
CA GLU A 218 -15.56 -12.63 -5.26
C GLU A 218 -14.63 -11.45 -5.56
N GLY A 219 -13.53 -11.33 -4.79
CA GLY A 219 -12.59 -10.22 -4.90
C GLY A 219 -11.99 -10.06 -6.29
N THR A 220 -11.93 -8.82 -6.77
CA THR A 220 -11.46 -8.51 -8.13
C THR A 220 -9.95 -8.67 -8.27
N PHE A 221 -9.17 -8.27 -7.25
CA PHE A 221 -7.73 -8.49 -7.17
C PHE A 221 -7.38 -9.36 -5.97
N GLY A 222 -7.16 -10.63 -6.24
CA GLY A 222 -6.95 -11.63 -5.21
C GLY A 222 -8.28 -12.04 -4.57
N ARG A 223 -8.63 -13.29 -4.80
CA ARG A 223 -9.81 -13.94 -4.21
C ARG A 223 -9.35 -14.80 -3.06
N THR A 224 -10.11 -14.84 -2.00
CA THR A 224 -9.82 -15.76 -0.90
C THR A 224 -11.09 -16.14 -0.14
N ASP A 225 -11.13 -17.39 0.31
CA ASP A 225 -12.13 -17.90 1.25
C ASP A 225 -11.65 -17.76 2.72
N VAL A 226 -10.42 -17.25 2.93
CA VAL A 226 -9.90 -17.00 4.27
C VAL A 226 -10.69 -15.86 4.93
N PRO A 227 -11.18 -16.05 6.15
CA PRO A 227 -11.93 -15.02 6.87
C PRO A 227 -11.15 -13.71 7.01
N LYS A 228 -11.88 -12.58 7.01
CA LYS A 228 -11.30 -11.27 7.33
C LYS A 228 -10.78 -11.24 8.77
N LEU A 229 -9.62 -10.64 8.97
CA LEU A 229 -9.02 -10.46 10.29
C LEU A 229 -9.30 -9.08 10.90
N SER A 230 -9.99 -8.20 10.18
CA SER A 230 -10.40 -6.88 10.70
C SER A 230 -11.08 -6.93 12.07
N PRO A 231 -11.92 -7.93 12.44
CA PRO A 231 -12.49 -8.00 13.79
C PRO A 231 -11.47 -8.28 14.89
N LEU A 232 -10.38 -9.00 14.59
CA LEU A 232 -9.29 -9.25 15.53
C LEU A 232 -8.35 -8.04 15.60
N ILE A 233 -8.01 -7.47 14.44
CA ILE A 233 -7.15 -6.30 14.32
C ILE A 233 -7.80 -5.08 14.98
N ARG A 234 -9.12 -4.87 14.83
CA ARG A 234 -9.85 -3.80 15.51
C ARG A 234 -9.69 -3.82 17.05
N LYS A 235 -9.55 -5.02 17.63
CA LYS A 235 -9.34 -5.19 19.08
C LYS A 235 -7.91 -4.87 19.52
N ALA A 236 -6.93 -5.04 18.62
CA ALA A 236 -5.51 -4.85 18.87
C ALA A 236 -5.05 -3.41 18.54
N PHE A 237 -5.74 -2.73 17.62
CA PHE A 237 -5.39 -1.39 17.15
C PHE A 237 -6.36 -0.34 17.70
N ASN A 238 -5.85 0.63 18.47
CA ASN A 238 -6.65 1.65 19.15
C ASN A 238 -6.91 2.91 18.29
N GLY A 239 -6.21 3.05 17.16
CA GLY A 239 -6.35 4.19 16.25
C GLY A 239 -7.46 4.01 15.20
N PRO A 240 -7.61 4.98 14.29
CA PRO A 240 -8.52 4.87 13.15
C PRO A 240 -8.19 3.68 12.25
N LEU A 241 -9.21 2.87 11.94
CA LEU A 241 -9.12 1.71 11.06
C LEU A 241 -9.83 1.99 9.74
N VAL A 242 -9.11 1.88 8.64
CA VAL A 242 -9.61 2.08 7.27
C VAL A 242 -9.73 0.71 6.61
N LEU A 243 -10.90 0.38 6.05
CA LEU A 243 -11.08 -0.86 5.30
C LEU A 243 -11.09 -0.59 3.80
N ASN A 244 -10.56 -1.58 3.06
CA ASN A 244 -10.41 -1.54 1.61
C ASN A 244 -10.70 -2.93 1.02
N SER A 245 -11.09 -2.97 -0.19
CA SER A 245 -11.34 -4.06 -1.13
C SER A 245 -12.81 -4.22 -1.49
N ASP A 246 -13.11 -3.96 -2.75
CA ASP A 246 -14.41 -4.20 -3.40
C ASP A 246 -15.66 -3.59 -2.71
N TYR A 247 -15.47 -2.57 -1.90
CA TYR A 247 -16.58 -1.85 -1.25
C TYR A 247 -17.43 -1.07 -2.27
N ASP A 248 -18.72 -1.19 -2.16
CA ASP A 248 -19.70 -0.22 -2.65
C ASP A 248 -20.14 0.75 -1.54
N ALA A 249 -21.08 1.64 -1.84
CA ALA A 249 -21.55 2.63 -0.87
C ALA A 249 -22.33 2.00 0.29
N GLU A 250 -23.15 0.97 0.01
CA GLU A 250 -24.01 0.31 1.00
C GLU A 250 -23.19 -0.50 1.99
N GLN A 251 -22.28 -1.34 1.48
CA GLN A 251 -21.39 -2.13 2.34
C GLN A 251 -20.45 -1.23 3.13
N GLY A 252 -19.91 -0.16 2.50
CA GLY A 252 -19.07 0.81 3.20
C GLY A 252 -19.81 1.49 4.36
N GLN A 253 -21.05 1.93 4.15
CA GLN A 253 -21.85 2.54 5.20
C GLN A 253 -22.19 1.53 6.32
N ALA A 254 -22.50 0.28 5.96
CA ALA A 254 -22.80 -0.75 6.96
C ALA A 254 -21.60 -1.03 7.88
N ASP A 255 -20.39 -1.11 7.33
CA ASP A 255 -19.18 -1.33 8.13
C ASP A 255 -18.83 -0.12 9.02
N LEU A 256 -19.08 1.12 8.55
CA LEU A 256 -18.98 2.33 9.38
C LEU A 256 -20.01 2.32 10.54
N ASP A 257 -21.27 2.02 10.25
CA ASP A 257 -22.35 1.99 11.24
C ASP A 257 -22.15 0.89 12.29
N SER A 258 -21.52 -0.22 11.92
CA SER A 258 -21.16 -1.31 12.83
C SER A 258 -20.00 -0.97 13.78
N GLY A 259 -19.21 0.06 13.45
CA GLY A 259 -18.01 0.46 14.19
C GLY A 259 -16.79 -0.44 13.93
N ILE A 260 -16.84 -1.34 12.93
CA ILE A 260 -15.67 -2.13 12.54
C ILE A 260 -14.63 -1.27 11.81
N ALA A 261 -15.08 -0.24 11.09
CA ALA A 261 -14.23 0.72 10.38
C ALA A 261 -14.54 2.16 10.81
N ASP A 262 -13.53 3.02 10.75
CA ASP A 262 -13.67 4.47 10.92
C ASP A 262 -13.74 5.20 9.56
N ALA A 263 -13.21 4.56 8.50
CA ALA A 263 -13.30 5.04 7.12
C ALA A 263 -13.18 3.87 6.13
N ILE A 264 -13.60 4.13 4.87
CA ILE A 264 -13.44 3.20 3.75
C ILE A 264 -12.60 3.87 2.67
N SER A 265 -11.62 3.14 2.13
CA SER A 265 -10.82 3.61 0.99
C SER A 265 -11.29 2.98 -0.32
N TYR A 266 -11.39 3.80 -1.35
CA TYR A 266 -11.86 3.43 -2.68
C TYR A 266 -10.77 3.69 -3.72
N GLY A 267 -10.27 2.67 -4.40
CA GLY A 267 -9.34 2.82 -5.52
C GLY A 267 -10.07 2.91 -6.85
N ARG A 268 -10.46 1.75 -7.39
CA ARG A 268 -11.08 1.61 -8.72
C ARG A 268 -12.35 2.46 -8.93
N PRO A 269 -13.31 2.48 -8.00
CA PRO A 269 -14.47 3.35 -8.14
C PRO A 269 -14.07 4.83 -8.17
N PHE A 270 -13.06 5.24 -7.39
CA PHE A 270 -12.60 6.61 -7.37
C PHE A 270 -11.84 7.00 -8.63
N LEU A 271 -11.03 6.09 -9.21
CA LEU A 271 -10.36 6.31 -10.49
C LEU A 271 -11.36 6.65 -11.61
N ALA A 272 -12.45 5.89 -11.71
CA ALA A 272 -13.46 6.07 -12.75
C ALA A 272 -14.48 7.18 -12.45
N ASN A 273 -14.51 7.70 -11.22
CA ASN A 273 -15.49 8.69 -10.79
C ASN A 273 -14.78 9.80 -9.99
N PRO A 274 -14.30 10.87 -10.64
CA PRO A 274 -13.59 11.96 -9.95
C PRO A 274 -14.43 12.66 -8.89
N ASP A 275 -15.75 12.51 -8.94
CA ASP A 275 -16.75 13.02 -7.99
C ASP A 275 -17.42 11.90 -7.16
N LEU A 276 -16.74 10.77 -6.93
CA LEU A 276 -17.28 9.61 -6.23
C LEU A 276 -18.02 9.94 -4.92
N PRO A 277 -17.50 10.81 -4.01
CA PRO A 277 -18.23 11.14 -2.78
C PRO A 277 -19.59 11.84 -3.05
N ARG A 278 -19.70 12.62 -4.10
CA ARG A 278 -20.97 13.23 -4.54
C ARG A 278 -21.92 12.15 -5.06
N ARG A 279 -21.42 11.26 -5.92
CA ARG A 279 -22.22 10.17 -6.50
C ARG A 279 -22.82 9.28 -5.43
N PHE A 280 -22.03 8.90 -4.43
CA PHE A 280 -22.51 8.10 -3.30
C PHE A 280 -23.58 8.85 -2.48
N ARG A 281 -23.36 10.11 -2.15
CA ARG A 281 -24.30 10.92 -1.36
C ARG A 281 -25.62 11.16 -2.06
N GLU A 282 -25.61 11.35 -3.37
CA GLU A 282 -26.77 11.73 -4.18
C GLU A 282 -27.38 10.52 -4.92
N GLY A 283 -26.83 9.31 -4.78
CA GLY A 283 -27.30 8.10 -5.44
C GLY A 283 -27.13 8.16 -6.98
N ILE A 284 -26.12 8.88 -7.48
CA ILE A 284 -25.86 9.01 -8.92
C ILE A 284 -25.13 7.75 -9.41
N PRO A 285 -25.53 7.18 -10.57
CA PRO A 285 -24.86 6.02 -11.14
C PRO A 285 -23.36 6.27 -11.37
N LEU A 286 -22.55 5.23 -11.11
CA LEU A 286 -21.12 5.29 -11.34
C LEU A 286 -20.79 5.11 -12.81
N ASN A 287 -19.69 5.74 -13.25
CA ASN A 287 -19.09 5.46 -14.54
C ASN A 287 -18.53 4.01 -14.53
N GLU A 288 -18.63 3.32 -15.66
CA GLU A 288 -17.96 2.04 -15.83
C GLU A 288 -16.45 2.26 -15.87
N ASN A 289 -15.71 1.47 -15.08
CA ASN A 289 -14.26 1.52 -15.11
C ASN A 289 -13.70 0.60 -16.22
N ASN A 290 -12.63 1.01 -16.86
CA ASN A 290 -11.95 0.24 -17.88
C ASN A 290 -10.63 -0.35 -17.34
N MET A 291 -10.65 -1.62 -16.92
CA MET A 291 -9.46 -2.30 -16.40
C MET A 291 -8.27 -2.32 -17.38
N LYS A 292 -8.53 -2.21 -18.68
CA LYS A 292 -7.47 -2.28 -19.70
C LYS A 292 -6.59 -1.03 -19.73
N THR A 293 -7.08 0.08 -19.20
CA THR A 293 -6.36 1.38 -19.19
C THR A 293 -5.67 1.70 -17.87
N TRP A 294 -5.93 0.96 -16.78
CA TRP A 294 -5.48 1.32 -15.44
C TRP A 294 -3.97 1.52 -15.26
N TYR A 295 -3.15 0.87 -16.08
CA TYR A 295 -1.68 0.93 -15.99
C TYR A 295 -1.04 1.27 -17.32
N LEU A 296 -1.80 1.85 -18.26
CA LEU A 296 -1.28 2.31 -19.53
C LEU A 296 -0.77 3.76 -19.38
N PRO A 297 0.26 4.14 -20.15
CA PRO A 297 0.70 5.53 -20.19
C PRO A 297 -0.34 6.40 -20.91
N GLY A 298 -0.56 7.62 -20.39
CA GLY A 298 -1.44 8.60 -21.01
C GLY A 298 -2.71 8.92 -20.20
N PRO A 299 -3.54 9.86 -20.68
CA PRO A 299 -4.71 10.32 -19.94
C PRO A 299 -5.91 9.37 -20.00
N GLU A 300 -5.96 8.48 -21.01
CA GLU A 300 -7.10 7.57 -21.22
C GLU A 300 -7.31 6.64 -20.01
N GLY A 301 -8.50 6.69 -19.43
CA GLY A 301 -8.85 5.90 -18.25
C GLY A 301 -8.27 6.43 -16.93
N TYR A 302 -7.66 7.64 -16.95
CA TYR A 302 -7.12 8.30 -15.75
C TYR A 302 -7.73 9.67 -15.53
N THR A 303 -7.73 10.54 -16.55
CA THR A 303 -8.13 11.95 -16.41
C THR A 303 -9.29 12.34 -17.31
N ASP A 304 -9.84 11.41 -18.07
CA ASP A 304 -10.88 11.61 -19.07
C ASP A 304 -12.28 11.11 -18.64
N TYR A 305 -12.41 10.55 -17.42
CA TYR A 305 -13.71 10.17 -16.89
C TYR A 305 -14.58 11.40 -16.59
N PRO A 306 -15.87 11.38 -17.02
CA PRO A 306 -16.75 12.51 -16.83
C PRO A 306 -17.22 12.66 -15.38
N PHE A 307 -17.35 13.91 -14.94
CA PHE A 307 -18.13 14.23 -13.74
C PHE A 307 -19.63 13.95 -14.00
N ALA A 308 -20.38 13.73 -12.93
CA ALA A 308 -21.83 13.72 -13.03
C ALA A 308 -22.33 15.09 -13.50
N GLU A 309 -23.28 15.10 -14.42
CA GLU A 309 -23.92 16.34 -14.86
C GLU A 309 -24.54 17.07 -13.66
N GLU A 310 -24.42 18.38 -13.64
CA GLU A 310 -25.16 19.20 -12.67
C GLU A 310 -26.65 19.04 -12.94
N THR A 311 -27.39 18.54 -11.95
CA THR A 311 -28.85 18.55 -12.02
C THR A 311 -29.27 20.03 -11.97
N VAL A 312 -29.55 20.61 -13.12
CA VAL A 312 -30.22 21.93 -13.17
C VAL A 312 -31.54 21.71 -12.47
N ALA A 313 -31.70 22.24 -11.25
CA ALA A 313 -32.98 22.26 -10.59
C ALA A 313 -33.96 22.99 -11.55
N ALA A 314 -34.95 22.25 -12.05
CA ALA A 314 -36.05 22.87 -12.77
C ALA A 314 -36.78 23.80 -11.76
N GLU A 315 -36.72 25.11 -12.04
CA GLU A 315 -37.48 26.12 -11.34
C GLU A 315 -39.00 25.90 -11.50
#